data_6ab501ee034f5519e2fc0e8a37301b9b
#
_entry.id   6ab501ee034f5519e2fc0e8a37301b9b
#
_cell.length_a   1.000
_cell.length_b   1.000
_cell.length_c   1.000
_cell.angle_alpha   90.00
_cell.angle_beta   90.00
_cell.angle_gamma   90.00
#
_symmetry.space_group_name_H-M   'P 1'
#
loop_
_entity.id
_entity.type
_entity.pdbx_description
1 polymer ?
#
loop_
_entity_poly.entity_id
_entity_poly.type
_entity_poly.pdbx_seq_one_letter_code
_entity_poly.pdbx_strand_id
1 'polypeptide(L)'
;MVATSYDFRQQVRQMQANVDLILTKAPVLFGLIGTGEGLTQTKFEWQNDYLNSDTGVAKAAAAADATEVELAEGDARKFTENALVQNGLEVLRVTAVDEAADKITVQRGYDATTPEAVEANGELKVISRPRPEGEDVFRKNEINDRIVSFNYSQIFSRYASVSRTQQQVNTYGVSDELDYQVNLRLQEMVREMNNSLIYGRKYQGSAAQPRSTGGLFAFAQEQGSKNQDFGGKEITAKGLNDVIEETFKRGGRVNTILCAPNVSRQITKLAGDTIRTTRGEGQVGYQIMSFMSDLPGGAVSQVVVDQNMPKDRAVLLDLDNIKARYLTPVYDQDATPNGADYFSRVIRGELGFEIKNAKESVAILSGISKSVS
;
A
#
# COMPACT_ATOMS: atom_id res chain seq x y z
N MET A 1 42.05 -41.98 -46.27
CA MET A 1 41.82 -41.04 -45.18
C MET A 1 40.34 -40.66 -45.29
N VAL A 2 39.55 -40.87 -44.23
CA VAL A 2 38.10 -40.54 -44.27
C VAL A 2 38.00 -39.11 -43.90
N ALA A 3 37.33 -38.25 -44.70
CA ALA A 3 37.10 -36.85 -44.42
C ALA A 3 36.11 -36.74 -43.22
N THR A 4 36.46 -35.98 -42.23
CA THR A 4 35.67 -35.81 -40.99
C THR A 4 34.97 -34.45 -41.01
N SER A 5 33.95 -34.26 -40.13
CA SER A 5 33.23 -32.98 -39.97
C SER A 5 34.15 -31.80 -39.59
N TYR A 6 35.35 -32.09 -39.09
CA TYR A 6 36.34 -31.06 -38.74
C TYR A 6 37.09 -30.53 -39.98
N ASP A 7 37.01 -31.21 -41.11
CA ASP A 7 37.71 -30.79 -42.32
C ASP A 7 36.91 -29.81 -43.19
N PHE A 8 35.60 -29.62 -42.85
CA PHE A 8 34.68 -28.74 -43.59
C PHE A 8 34.41 -27.43 -42.84
N ARG A 9 34.85 -26.33 -43.43
CA ARG A 9 34.62 -24.97 -42.87
C ARG A 9 33.24 -24.38 -43.14
N GLN A 10 32.43 -25.01 -43.98
CA GLN A 10 31.12 -24.53 -44.44
C GLN A 10 29.96 -25.28 -43.75
N GLN A 11 30.08 -25.57 -42.48
CA GLN A 11 28.98 -26.18 -41.73
C GLN A 11 27.91 -25.12 -41.39
N VAL A 12 26.65 -25.44 -41.69
CA VAL A 12 25.52 -24.62 -41.28
C VAL A 12 25.41 -24.65 -39.74
N ARG A 13 25.41 -23.49 -39.13
CA ARG A 13 25.20 -23.38 -37.68
C ARG A 13 23.82 -23.89 -37.32
N GLN A 14 23.75 -24.89 -36.47
CA GLN A 14 22.51 -25.32 -35.88
C GLN A 14 22.20 -24.34 -34.73
N MET A 15 21.23 -23.45 -34.96
CA MET A 15 20.72 -22.53 -33.95
C MET A 15 19.33 -22.96 -33.50
N GLN A 16 19.01 -22.71 -32.24
CA GLN A 16 17.69 -22.98 -31.71
C GLN A 16 16.66 -22.08 -32.41
N ALA A 17 15.50 -22.67 -32.77
CA ALA A 17 14.45 -21.94 -33.49
C ALA A 17 13.71 -20.91 -32.62
N ASN A 18 13.83 -21.05 -31.31
CA ASN A 18 13.15 -20.17 -30.36
C ASN A 18 14.19 -19.34 -29.58
N VAL A 19 13.82 -18.07 -29.29
CA VAL A 19 14.58 -17.20 -28.42
C VAL A 19 14.04 -17.35 -27.01
N ASP A 20 14.89 -17.81 -26.09
CA ASP A 20 14.52 -17.90 -24.66
C ASP A 20 14.67 -16.53 -24.00
N LEU A 21 13.57 -16.01 -23.48
CA LEU A 21 13.55 -14.74 -22.75
C LEU A 21 13.62 -15.00 -21.24
N ILE A 22 14.66 -14.49 -20.61
CA ILE A 22 14.76 -14.48 -19.15
C ILE A 22 14.07 -13.22 -18.62
N LEU A 23 12.87 -13.39 -18.09
CA LEU A 23 12.11 -12.31 -17.47
C LEU A 23 12.63 -12.06 -16.04
N THR A 24 13.49 -11.06 -15.88
CA THR A 24 13.96 -10.63 -14.57
C THR A 24 13.03 -9.57 -13.99
N LYS A 25 12.71 -9.68 -12.68
CA LYS A 25 11.88 -8.71 -11.93
C LYS A 25 10.49 -8.51 -12.54
N ALA A 26 9.71 -9.58 -12.59
CA ALA A 26 8.32 -9.53 -13.02
C ALA A 26 7.52 -8.47 -12.22
N PRO A 27 6.63 -7.70 -12.86
CA PRO A 27 5.78 -6.68 -12.22
C PRO A 27 4.59 -7.36 -11.53
N VAL A 28 4.78 -7.84 -10.31
CA VAL A 28 3.76 -8.66 -9.62
C VAL A 28 2.64 -7.80 -9.07
N LEU A 29 2.98 -6.73 -8.34
CA LEU A 29 1.98 -5.89 -7.68
C LEU A 29 1.04 -5.22 -8.68
N PHE A 30 1.58 -4.66 -9.76
CA PHE A 30 0.77 -4.00 -10.79
C PHE A 30 -0.25 -4.94 -11.44
N GLY A 31 0.06 -6.24 -11.53
CA GLY A 31 -0.86 -7.25 -12.03
C GLY A 31 -1.97 -7.65 -11.06
N LEU A 32 -1.82 -7.33 -9.77
CA LEU A 32 -2.80 -7.69 -8.73
C LEU A 32 -3.78 -6.56 -8.41
N ILE A 33 -3.42 -5.30 -8.67
CA ILE A 33 -4.29 -4.17 -8.41
C ILE A 33 -5.41 -4.07 -9.45
N GLY A 34 -6.57 -3.59 -9.00
CA GLY A 34 -7.71 -3.35 -9.88
C GLY A 34 -7.55 -2.08 -10.73
N THR A 35 -8.36 -1.99 -11.77
CA THR A 35 -8.51 -0.76 -12.56
C THR A 35 -9.67 0.05 -11.97
N GLY A 36 -9.44 1.34 -11.74
CA GLY A 36 -10.46 2.29 -11.31
C GLY A 36 -11.14 2.99 -12.49
N GLU A 37 -11.98 3.96 -12.18
CA GLU A 37 -12.61 4.81 -13.19
C GLU A 37 -11.57 5.62 -13.98
N GLY A 38 -11.84 5.88 -15.25
CA GLY A 38 -11.00 6.69 -16.11
C GLY A 38 -10.82 8.12 -15.56
N LEU A 39 -9.66 8.70 -15.80
CA LEU A 39 -9.36 10.07 -15.42
C LEU A 39 -9.79 11.04 -16.52
N THR A 40 -10.21 12.23 -16.12
CA THR A 40 -10.51 13.35 -17.02
C THR A 40 -9.53 14.52 -16.82
N GLN A 41 -8.75 14.50 -15.74
CA GLN A 41 -7.80 15.53 -15.37
C GLN A 41 -6.46 14.92 -14.94
N THR A 42 -5.40 15.70 -15.05
CA THR A 42 -4.05 15.30 -14.69
C THR A 42 -3.80 15.25 -13.18
N LYS A 43 -4.49 16.08 -12.40
CA LYS A 43 -4.63 15.97 -10.96
C LYS A 43 -5.99 15.35 -10.68
N PHE A 44 -6.03 14.28 -9.96
CA PHE A 44 -7.26 13.62 -9.55
C PHE A 44 -7.31 13.48 -8.05
N GLU A 45 -8.50 13.63 -7.51
CA GLU A 45 -8.76 13.71 -6.09
C GLU A 45 -9.82 12.68 -5.71
N TRP A 46 -9.75 12.19 -4.49
CA TRP A 46 -10.77 11.36 -3.88
C TRP A 46 -10.97 11.76 -2.43
N GLN A 47 -12.17 11.53 -1.94
CA GLN A 47 -12.53 11.86 -0.58
C GLN A 47 -12.48 10.59 0.27
N ASN A 48 -11.85 10.72 1.41
CA ASN A 48 -11.89 9.73 2.48
C ASN A 48 -12.77 10.30 3.60
N ASP A 49 -13.61 9.46 4.18
CA ASP A 49 -14.45 9.81 5.31
C ASP A 49 -14.20 8.80 6.43
N TYR A 50 -14.36 9.23 7.67
CA TYR A 50 -14.11 8.38 8.82
C TYR A 50 -15.13 8.72 9.92
N LEU A 51 -15.44 7.70 10.72
CA LEU A 51 -16.28 7.89 11.90
C LEU A 51 -15.52 8.66 12.98
N ASN A 52 -16.23 9.46 13.75
CA ASN A 52 -15.66 10.08 14.93
C ASN A 52 -15.11 9.02 15.86
N SER A 53 -13.89 9.22 16.35
CA SER A 53 -13.31 8.34 17.35
C SER A 53 -14.11 8.42 18.65
N ASP A 54 -14.36 7.29 19.25
CA ASP A 54 -14.95 7.15 20.58
C ASP A 54 -13.90 7.20 21.70
N THR A 55 -12.62 7.37 21.34
CA THR A 55 -11.49 7.34 22.27
C THR A 55 -10.75 8.67 22.23
N GLY A 56 -10.55 9.28 23.37
CA GLY A 56 -9.66 10.43 23.58
C GLY A 56 -8.43 10.01 24.38
N VAL A 57 -7.36 10.80 24.30
CA VAL A 57 -6.10 10.53 24.99
C VAL A 57 -5.86 11.61 26.05
N ALA A 58 -5.57 11.19 27.27
CA ALA A 58 -5.19 12.12 28.34
C ALA A 58 -3.78 12.67 28.07
N LYS A 59 -3.61 13.98 28.09
CA LYS A 59 -2.32 14.66 27.89
C LYS A 59 -1.40 14.52 29.09
N ALA A 60 -1.97 14.62 30.27
CA ALA A 60 -1.26 14.56 31.55
C ALA A 60 -1.91 13.54 32.48
N ALA A 61 -1.15 13.02 33.42
CA ALA A 61 -1.70 12.18 34.47
C ALA A 61 -2.63 13.00 35.38
N ALA A 62 -3.76 12.41 35.75
CA ALA A 62 -4.70 13.00 36.73
C ALA A 62 -4.90 12.05 37.90
N ALA A 63 -4.88 12.58 39.12
CA ALA A 63 -5.11 11.79 40.33
C ALA A 63 -6.53 11.21 40.37
N ALA A 64 -6.74 10.17 41.18
CA ALA A 64 -8.04 9.51 41.29
C ALA A 64 -9.18 10.44 41.81
N ASP A 65 -8.83 11.48 42.52
CA ASP A 65 -9.75 12.52 43.04
C ASP A 65 -9.86 13.76 42.15
N ALA A 66 -9.04 13.85 41.08
CA ALA A 66 -9.07 14.99 40.17
C ALA A 66 -10.39 15.06 39.41
N THR A 67 -11.01 16.21 39.40
CA THR A 67 -12.27 16.48 38.66
C THR A 67 -12.04 17.02 37.26
N GLU A 68 -10.81 17.48 36.93
CA GLU A 68 -10.44 17.94 35.61
C GLU A 68 -9.42 16.98 34.98
N VAL A 69 -9.59 16.70 33.70
CA VAL A 69 -8.66 15.90 32.93
C VAL A 69 -8.27 16.69 31.68
N GLU A 70 -6.95 16.87 31.49
CA GLU A 70 -6.40 17.49 30.28
C GLU A 70 -6.28 16.41 29.18
N LEU A 71 -6.73 16.75 27.98
CA LEU A 71 -6.74 15.89 26.81
C LEU A 71 -5.68 16.31 25.80
N ALA A 72 -5.35 15.43 24.89
CA ALA A 72 -4.55 15.76 23.74
C ALA A 72 -5.27 16.79 22.86
N GLU A 73 -4.49 17.55 22.09
CA GLU A 73 -4.99 18.64 21.25
C GLU A 73 -6.12 18.17 20.32
N GLY A 74 -7.27 18.82 20.40
CA GLY A 74 -8.46 18.53 19.63
C GLY A 74 -9.30 17.33 20.10
N ASP A 75 -8.87 16.60 21.14
CA ASP A 75 -9.60 15.42 21.64
C ASP A 75 -10.84 15.78 22.47
N ALA A 76 -10.92 16.99 23.02
CA ALA A 76 -12.09 17.45 23.77
C ALA A 76 -13.39 17.42 22.94
N ARG A 77 -13.29 17.60 21.61
CA ARG A 77 -14.44 17.53 20.69
C ARG A 77 -15.15 16.17 20.69
N LYS A 78 -14.44 15.09 21.06
CA LYS A 78 -14.98 13.74 21.10
C LYS A 78 -15.94 13.51 22.27
N PHE A 79 -15.89 14.38 23.28
CA PHE A 79 -16.67 14.29 24.49
C PHE A 79 -17.84 15.27 24.47
N THR A 80 -18.91 14.88 25.11
CA THR A 80 -20.12 15.71 25.29
C THR A 80 -20.51 15.70 26.75
N GLU A 81 -21.26 16.72 27.19
CA GLU A 81 -21.87 16.71 28.52
C GLU A 81 -22.73 15.46 28.71
N ASN A 82 -22.71 14.92 29.89
CA ASN A 82 -23.34 13.64 30.28
C ASN A 82 -22.76 12.38 29.62
N ALA A 83 -21.71 12.47 28.82
CA ALA A 83 -21.06 11.28 28.30
C ALA A 83 -20.49 10.42 29.44
N LEU A 84 -20.66 9.11 29.33
CA LEU A 84 -20.01 8.14 30.20
C LEU A 84 -18.71 7.69 29.53
N VAL A 85 -17.63 7.79 30.29
CA VAL A 85 -16.28 7.55 29.82
C VAL A 85 -15.61 6.49 30.68
N GLN A 86 -14.98 5.52 30.07
CA GLN A 86 -14.23 4.48 30.74
C GLN A 86 -12.75 4.85 30.88
N ASN A 87 -12.22 4.72 32.11
CA ASN A 87 -10.81 4.78 32.44
C ASN A 87 -10.45 3.51 33.21
N GLY A 88 -9.80 2.54 32.57
CA GLY A 88 -9.59 1.24 33.20
C GLY A 88 -10.91 0.55 33.58
N LEU A 89 -11.12 0.37 34.88
CA LEU A 89 -12.38 -0.16 35.43
C LEU A 89 -13.34 0.92 35.93
N GLU A 90 -12.87 2.16 36.04
CA GLU A 90 -13.69 3.30 36.46
C GLU A 90 -14.57 3.81 35.33
N VAL A 91 -15.79 4.21 35.66
CA VAL A 91 -16.68 4.98 34.78
C VAL A 91 -16.76 6.42 35.30
N LEU A 92 -16.44 7.35 34.41
CA LEU A 92 -16.50 8.80 34.62
C LEU A 92 -17.74 9.34 33.93
N ARG A 93 -18.41 10.31 34.53
CA ARG A 93 -19.45 11.10 33.86
C ARG A 93 -18.88 12.50 33.56
N VAL A 94 -18.89 12.88 32.29
CA VAL A 94 -18.50 14.22 31.87
C VAL A 94 -19.56 15.23 32.28
N THR A 95 -19.19 16.27 33.06
CA THR A 95 -20.09 17.33 33.50
C THR A 95 -19.95 18.61 32.68
N ALA A 96 -18.74 18.89 32.16
CA ALA A 96 -18.50 20.00 31.26
C ALA A 96 -17.34 19.65 30.28
N VAL A 97 -17.34 20.29 29.13
CA VAL A 97 -16.28 20.15 28.11
C VAL A 97 -15.80 21.54 27.71
N ASP A 98 -14.50 21.78 27.83
CA ASP A 98 -13.83 22.97 27.31
C ASP A 98 -13.00 22.61 26.09
N GLU A 99 -13.54 22.87 24.90
CA GLU A 99 -12.89 22.58 23.62
C GLU A 99 -11.72 23.53 23.33
N ALA A 100 -11.69 24.71 23.93
CA ALA A 100 -10.63 25.70 23.71
C ALA A 100 -9.37 25.37 24.51
N ALA A 101 -9.55 24.78 25.70
CA ALA A 101 -8.47 24.38 26.58
C ALA A 101 -8.13 22.89 26.49
N ASP A 102 -8.83 22.11 25.66
CA ASP A 102 -8.73 20.65 25.57
C ASP A 102 -8.85 19.96 26.93
N LYS A 103 -9.89 20.35 27.71
CA LYS A 103 -10.16 19.83 29.05
C LYS A 103 -11.59 19.33 29.18
N ILE A 104 -11.75 18.30 30.00
CA ILE A 104 -13.06 17.84 30.46
C ILE A 104 -13.14 17.89 31.96
N THR A 105 -14.31 18.31 32.47
CA THR A 105 -14.64 18.20 33.89
C THR A 105 -15.47 16.93 34.06
N VAL A 106 -15.11 16.12 35.04
CA VAL A 106 -15.71 14.80 35.24
C VAL A 106 -16.18 14.60 36.68
N GLN A 107 -17.26 13.87 36.83
CA GLN A 107 -17.67 13.25 38.08
C GLN A 107 -17.01 11.86 38.16
N ARG A 108 -16.22 11.64 39.19
CA ARG A 108 -15.51 10.38 39.43
C ARG A 108 -16.42 9.32 40.05
N GLY A 109 -16.06 8.05 39.82
CA GLY A 109 -16.74 6.93 40.50
C GLY A 109 -18.23 6.83 40.16
N TYR A 110 -18.61 7.06 38.91
CA TYR A 110 -20.01 6.97 38.49
C TYR A 110 -20.54 5.54 38.70
N ASP A 111 -21.79 5.43 39.21
CA ASP A 111 -22.44 4.14 39.50
C ASP A 111 -21.61 3.26 40.47
N ALA A 112 -21.05 3.88 41.53
CA ALA A 112 -20.25 3.19 42.55
C ALA A 112 -18.98 2.49 42.03
N THR A 113 -18.44 2.88 40.88
CA THR A 113 -17.14 2.42 40.43
C THR A 113 -16.01 3.05 41.28
N THR A 114 -14.92 2.32 41.48
CA THR A 114 -13.78 2.82 42.26
C THR A 114 -12.98 3.81 41.42
N PRO A 115 -12.72 5.05 41.93
CA PRO A 115 -11.88 5.99 41.21
C PRO A 115 -10.46 5.49 41.01
N GLU A 116 -9.97 5.57 39.75
CA GLU A 116 -8.62 5.20 39.33
C GLU A 116 -7.87 6.42 38.80
N ALA A 117 -6.56 6.50 39.01
CA ALA A 117 -5.75 7.55 38.41
C ALA A 117 -5.77 7.43 36.88
N VAL A 118 -5.87 8.56 36.20
CA VAL A 118 -5.70 8.59 34.74
C VAL A 118 -4.20 8.70 34.46
N GLU A 119 -3.68 7.79 33.68
CA GLU A 119 -2.26 7.80 33.26
C GLU A 119 -2.02 8.86 32.18
N ALA A 120 -0.80 9.40 32.13
CA ALA A 120 -0.39 10.24 31.02
C ALA A 120 -0.38 9.41 29.72
N ASN A 121 -0.96 9.93 28.64
CA ASN A 121 -1.25 9.24 27.39
C ASN A 121 -2.21 8.04 27.53
N GLY A 122 -2.93 7.94 28.66
CA GLY A 122 -3.98 6.94 28.86
C GLY A 122 -5.18 7.18 27.94
N GLU A 123 -5.79 6.09 27.47
CA GLU A 123 -6.97 6.14 26.61
C GLU A 123 -8.24 6.28 27.45
N LEU A 124 -9.07 7.24 27.11
CA LEU A 124 -10.38 7.49 27.68
C LEU A 124 -11.44 7.15 26.65
N LYS A 125 -12.18 6.05 26.86
CA LYS A 125 -13.17 5.57 25.91
C LYS A 125 -14.56 6.04 26.25
N VAL A 126 -15.25 6.67 25.31
CA VAL A 126 -16.66 7.02 25.44
C VAL A 126 -17.52 5.76 25.32
N ILE A 127 -18.23 5.39 26.40
CA ILE A 127 -19.13 4.23 26.45
C ILE A 127 -20.48 4.58 25.83
N SER A 128 -21.04 5.71 26.25
CA SER A 128 -22.37 6.15 25.83
C SER A 128 -22.54 7.65 26.10
N ARG A 129 -23.55 8.25 25.46
CA ARG A 129 -23.94 9.64 25.64
C ARG A 129 -25.39 9.72 26.05
N PRO A 130 -25.72 9.37 27.33
CA PRO A 130 -27.08 9.45 27.82
C PRO A 130 -27.60 10.90 27.80
N ARG A 131 -28.89 11.05 27.55
CA ARG A 131 -29.54 12.35 27.49
C ARG A 131 -30.65 12.45 28.50
N PRO A 132 -30.87 13.62 29.08
CA PRO A 132 -32.03 13.87 29.93
C PRO A 132 -33.34 13.67 29.17
N GLU A 133 -34.35 13.14 29.85
CA GLU A 133 -35.68 13.06 29.29
C GLU A 133 -36.27 14.45 29.07
N GLY A 134 -36.89 14.69 27.92
CA GLY A 134 -37.48 15.99 27.56
C GLY A 134 -36.46 17.06 27.13
N GLU A 135 -35.21 16.72 26.90
CA GLU A 135 -34.21 17.66 26.38
C GLU A 135 -34.54 18.05 24.92
N ASP A 136 -34.58 19.37 24.71
CA ASP A 136 -34.71 19.97 23.38
C ASP A 136 -33.43 19.76 22.57
N VAL A 137 -33.60 19.39 21.30
CA VAL A 137 -32.73 19.39 20.16
C VAL A 137 -31.21 19.39 20.38
N PHE A 138 -30.53 18.58 19.56
CA PHE A 138 -29.07 18.45 19.40
C PHE A 138 -28.34 19.79 19.30
N ARG A 139 -27.54 20.11 20.30
CA ARG A 139 -26.80 21.37 20.37
C ARG A 139 -25.39 21.32 19.79
N LYS A 140 -24.85 20.11 19.52
CA LYS A 140 -23.49 19.93 19.02
C LYS A 140 -23.51 19.40 17.60
N ASN A 141 -22.85 20.11 16.70
CA ASN A 141 -22.58 19.63 15.36
C ASN A 141 -21.35 18.72 15.41
N GLU A 142 -21.54 17.44 15.09
CA GLU A 142 -20.49 16.41 15.08
C GLU A 142 -20.03 16.10 13.65
N ILE A 143 -20.24 17.01 12.71
CA ILE A 143 -19.82 16.85 11.32
C ILE A 143 -18.30 17.07 11.24
N ASN A 144 -17.60 16.09 10.67
CA ASN A 144 -16.19 16.22 10.31
C ASN A 144 -16.05 16.65 8.86
N ASP A 145 -15.02 17.43 8.61
CA ASP A 145 -14.61 17.71 7.22
C ASP A 145 -14.01 16.44 6.61
N ARG A 146 -14.41 16.16 5.36
CA ARG A 146 -13.86 15.05 4.62
C ARG A 146 -12.40 15.30 4.27
N ILE A 147 -11.58 14.28 4.43
CA ILE A 147 -10.18 14.34 4.02
C ILE A 147 -10.11 14.13 2.50
N VAL A 148 -9.56 15.12 1.80
CA VAL A 148 -9.31 15.03 0.37
C VAL A 148 -7.88 14.57 0.13
N SER A 149 -7.73 13.42 -0.48
CA SER A 149 -6.45 12.90 -0.96
C SER A 149 -6.36 13.10 -2.47
N PHE A 150 -5.15 13.29 -2.99
CA PHE A 150 -4.94 13.51 -4.41
C PHE A 150 -3.68 12.84 -4.93
N ASN A 151 -3.63 12.64 -6.24
CA ASN A 151 -2.44 12.20 -6.95
C ASN A 151 -2.39 12.84 -8.34
N TYR A 152 -1.29 12.62 -9.05
CA TYR A 152 -1.07 13.11 -10.41
C TYR A 152 -0.94 11.94 -11.37
N SER A 153 -1.39 12.14 -12.62
CA SER A 153 -1.10 11.19 -13.70
C SER A 153 0.34 11.32 -14.16
N GLN A 154 0.94 10.21 -14.58
CA GLN A 154 2.29 10.14 -15.14
C GLN A 154 2.21 9.52 -16.52
N ILE A 155 2.97 10.08 -17.47
CA ILE A 155 3.14 9.54 -18.81
C ILE A 155 4.25 8.50 -18.77
N PHE A 156 3.93 7.31 -19.25
CA PHE A 156 4.89 6.23 -19.49
C PHE A 156 5.03 6.06 -20.99
N SER A 157 6.24 6.02 -21.50
CA SER A 157 6.47 5.81 -22.92
C SER A 157 7.75 5.03 -23.17
N ARG A 158 7.71 4.18 -24.20
CA ARG A 158 8.84 3.42 -24.70
C ARG A 158 8.86 3.49 -26.21
N TYR A 159 10.05 3.39 -26.77
CA TYR A 159 10.30 3.51 -28.20
C TYR A 159 11.07 2.29 -28.67
N ALA A 160 10.67 1.74 -29.82
CA ALA A 160 11.40 0.69 -30.52
C ALA A 160 11.59 1.12 -31.98
N SER A 161 12.77 0.90 -32.52
CA SER A 161 13.05 1.14 -33.94
C SER A 161 13.98 0.06 -34.51
N VAL A 162 13.72 -0.31 -35.74
CA VAL A 162 14.52 -1.32 -36.49
C VAL A 162 14.75 -0.79 -37.90
N SER A 163 15.97 -0.91 -38.40
CA SER A 163 16.29 -0.47 -39.78
C SER A 163 15.54 -1.34 -40.82
N ARG A 164 15.23 -0.76 -41.98
CA ARG A 164 14.57 -1.50 -43.08
C ARG A 164 15.37 -2.71 -43.47
N THR A 165 16.70 -2.59 -43.54
CA THR A 165 17.59 -3.69 -43.86
C THR A 165 17.46 -4.84 -42.86
N GLN A 166 17.48 -4.53 -41.55
CA GLN A 166 17.33 -5.55 -40.50
C GLN A 166 15.97 -6.26 -40.54
N GLN A 167 14.91 -5.52 -40.87
CA GLN A 167 13.57 -6.10 -41.02
C GLN A 167 13.45 -7.05 -42.23
N GLN A 168 14.27 -6.88 -43.24
CA GLN A 168 14.31 -7.74 -44.43
C GLN A 168 15.27 -8.96 -44.30
N VAL A 169 16.20 -8.89 -43.32
CA VAL A 169 17.14 -9.99 -43.09
C VAL A 169 16.43 -11.09 -42.26
N ASN A 170 16.43 -12.30 -42.75
CA ASN A 170 15.91 -13.44 -42.03
C ASN A 170 16.75 -13.71 -40.79
N THR A 171 16.18 -13.51 -39.60
CA THR A 171 16.78 -13.79 -38.29
C THR A 171 16.27 -15.12 -37.75
N TYR A 172 17.17 -15.89 -37.13
CA TYR A 172 16.75 -17.11 -36.46
C TYR A 172 15.90 -16.82 -35.23
N GLY A 173 14.75 -17.53 -35.12
CA GLY A 173 13.91 -17.50 -33.91
C GLY A 173 13.00 -16.29 -33.77
N VAL A 174 13.07 -15.29 -34.64
CA VAL A 174 12.21 -14.12 -34.64
C VAL A 174 11.69 -13.87 -36.04
N SER A 175 10.38 -13.94 -36.23
CA SER A 175 9.74 -13.71 -37.54
C SER A 175 9.61 -12.21 -37.87
N ASP A 176 9.38 -11.36 -36.88
CA ASP A 176 9.28 -9.93 -36.99
C ASP A 176 10.08 -9.28 -35.85
N GLU A 177 11.21 -8.65 -36.21
CA GLU A 177 12.10 -8.06 -35.22
C GLU A 177 11.47 -6.83 -34.53
N LEU A 178 10.69 -6.03 -35.27
CA LEU A 178 10.05 -4.84 -34.72
C LEU A 178 9.00 -5.22 -33.67
N ASP A 179 8.13 -6.16 -33.98
CA ASP A 179 7.10 -6.63 -33.05
C ASP A 179 7.72 -7.31 -31.81
N TYR A 180 8.79 -8.04 -31.98
CA TYR A 180 9.55 -8.62 -30.87
C TYR A 180 10.11 -7.54 -29.94
N GLN A 181 10.75 -6.50 -30.50
CA GLN A 181 11.28 -5.38 -29.72
C GLN A 181 10.17 -4.57 -29.04
N VAL A 182 9.02 -4.37 -29.68
CA VAL A 182 7.85 -3.72 -29.07
C VAL A 182 7.37 -4.50 -27.84
N ASN A 183 7.27 -5.82 -27.93
CA ASN A 183 6.87 -6.66 -26.80
C ASN A 183 7.88 -6.57 -25.63
N LEU A 184 9.17 -6.51 -25.90
CA LEU A 184 10.19 -6.31 -24.86
C LEU A 184 10.03 -4.94 -24.18
N ARG A 185 9.83 -3.87 -24.96
CA ARG A 185 9.64 -2.51 -24.45
C ARG A 185 8.34 -2.40 -23.63
N LEU A 186 7.28 -3.11 -24.02
CA LEU A 186 6.03 -3.18 -23.25
C LEU A 186 6.27 -3.79 -21.86
N GLN A 187 7.00 -4.90 -21.79
CA GLN A 187 7.33 -5.53 -20.50
C GLN A 187 8.18 -4.62 -19.61
N GLU A 188 9.14 -3.90 -20.18
CA GLU A 188 9.93 -2.91 -19.46
C GLU A 188 9.06 -1.75 -18.93
N MET A 189 8.09 -1.29 -19.72
CA MET A 189 7.17 -0.23 -19.32
C MET A 189 6.26 -0.67 -18.17
N VAL A 190 5.72 -1.89 -18.21
CA VAL A 190 4.90 -2.44 -17.13
C VAL A 190 5.72 -2.59 -15.85
N ARG A 191 6.99 -3.00 -15.96
CA ARG A 191 7.91 -3.02 -14.80
C ARG A 191 8.16 -1.62 -14.23
N GLU A 192 8.29 -0.61 -15.07
CA GLU A 192 8.41 0.79 -14.65
C GLU A 192 7.14 1.27 -13.93
N MET A 193 5.96 0.93 -14.43
CA MET A 193 4.68 1.21 -13.76
C MET A 193 4.61 0.56 -12.38
N ASN A 194 5.04 -0.70 -12.24
CA ASN A 194 5.14 -1.39 -10.97
C ASN A 194 6.09 -0.69 -9.99
N ASN A 195 7.25 -0.26 -10.46
CA ASN A 195 8.19 0.49 -9.64
C ASN A 195 7.63 1.85 -9.20
N SER A 196 6.90 2.53 -10.09
CA SER A 196 6.22 3.79 -9.77
C SER A 196 5.09 3.61 -8.76
N LEU A 197 4.37 2.48 -8.80
CA LEU A 197 3.38 2.12 -7.78
C LEU A 197 4.02 1.92 -6.41
N ILE A 198 5.21 1.34 -6.33
CA ILE A 198 5.90 1.09 -5.05
C ILE A 198 6.59 2.36 -4.54
N TYR A 199 7.42 3.00 -5.37
CA TYR A 199 8.38 4.05 -4.98
C TYR A 199 8.01 5.45 -5.43
N GLY A 200 7.00 5.61 -6.29
CA GLY A 200 6.65 6.89 -6.90
C GLY A 200 6.52 8.01 -5.88
N ARG A 201 6.86 9.22 -6.30
CA ARG A 201 6.70 10.45 -5.50
C ARG A 201 5.77 11.40 -6.23
N LYS A 202 4.87 12.03 -5.48
CA LYS A 202 3.94 13.01 -6.03
C LYS A 202 4.68 14.27 -6.45
N TYR A 203 4.56 14.63 -7.72
CA TYR A 203 5.05 15.90 -8.22
C TYR A 203 4.14 16.42 -9.33
N GLN A 204 3.72 17.67 -9.20
CA GLN A 204 2.78 18.30 -10.14
C GLN A 204 3.39 18.49 -11.53
N GLY A 205 4.70 18.61 -11.58
CA GLY A 205 5.40 18.98 -12.81
C GLY A 205 5.49 20.49 -12.99
N SER A 206 6.37 20.87 -13.91
CA SER A 206 6.55 22.24 -14.38
C SER A 206 6.96 22.20 -15.86
N ALA A 207 7.14 23.36 -16.48
CA ALA A 207 7.65 23.41 -17.87
C ALA A 207 9.03 22.74 -18.02
N ALA A 208 9.84 22.70 -16.94
CA ALA A 208 11.19 22.12 -16.95
C ALA A 208 11.25 20.68 -16.40
N GLN A 209 10.25 20.25 -15.66
CA GLN A 209 10.26 18.93 -14.98
C GLN A 209 8.96 18.19 -15.22
N PRO A 210 9.00 16.92 -15.64
CA PRO A 210 7.81 16.13 -15.90
C PRO A 210 7.04 15.81 -14.61
N ARG A 211 5.75 15.60 -14.76
CA ARG A 211 4.83 15.15 -13.71
C ARG A 211 5.16 13.72 -13.30
N SER A 212 5.02 13.42 -12.01
CA SER A 212 5.16 12.06 -11.49
C SER A 212 4.03 11.68 -10.53
N THR A 213 3.66 10.40 -10.56
CA THR A 213 2.62 9.82 -9.70
C THR A 213 3.20 9.37 -8.37
N GLY A 214 2.45 9.54 -7.28
CA GLY A 214 2.79 9.01 -5.97
C GLY A 214 2.49 7.52 -5.88
N GLY A 215 3.34 6.78 -5.20
CA GLY A 215 3.20 5.36 -4.92
C GLY A 215 2.97 5.04 -3.44
N LEU A 216 3.00 3.75 -3.09
CA LEU A 216 2.69 3.22 -1.76
C LEU A 216 3.49 3.88 -0.63
N PHE A 217 4.82 3.95 -0.77
CA PHE A 217 5.66 4.54 0.28
C PHE A 217 5.42 6.04 0.47
N ALA A 218 5.07 6.76 -0.60
CA ALA A 218 4.76 8.17 -0.51
C ALA A 218 3.45 8.42 0.26
N PHE A 219 2.39 7.67 -0.08
CA PHE A 219 1.10 7.79 0.62
C PHE A 219 1.17 7.31 2.05
N ALA A 220 1.87 6.21 2.32
CA ALA A 220 2.05 5.71 3.67
C ALA A 220 2.77 6.72 4.57
N GLN A 221 3.77 7.41 4.04
CA GLN A 221 4.49 8.46 4.77
C GLN A 221 3.62 9.70 4.98
N GLU A 222 2.89 10.14 3.95
CA GLU A 222 2.05 11.33 3.99
C GLU A 222 0.87 11.20 4.96
N GLN A 223 0.21 10.03 4.97
CA GLN A 223 -0.98 9.79 5.80
C GLN A 223 -0.65 9.22 7.18
N GLY A 224 0.62 9.02 7.51
CA GLY A 224 1.01 8.50 8.82
C GLY A 224 0.61 7.05 9.05
N SER A 225 0.77 6.21 8.03
CA SER A 225 0.59 4.76 8.15
C SER A 225 1.51 4.17 9.21
N LYS A 226 1.09 3.04 9.81
CA LYS A 226 1.94 2.34 10.79
C LYS A 226 3.26 1.94 10.16
N ASN A 227 4.35 2.28 10.83
CA ASN A 227 5.69 1.79 10.51
C ASN A 227 6.24 1.02 11.72
N GLN A 228 6.53 -0.27 11.52
CA GLN A 228 7.18 -1.12 12.50
C GLN A 228 8.65 -1.32 12.09
N ASP A 229 9.56 -0.81 12.91
CA ASP A 229 11.00 -1.00 12.70
C ASP A 229 11.49 -2.23 13.48
N PHE A 230 12.16 -3.14 12.78
CA PHE A 230 12.78 -4.35 13.35
C PHE A 230 14.23 -4.12 13.77
N GLY A 231 14.81 -2.93 13.54
CA GLY A 231 16.17 -2.58 13.99
C GLY A 231 17.28 -3.48 13.44
N GLY A 232 17.14 -3.96 12.20
CA GLY A 232 18.10 -4.87 11.55
C GLY A 232 17.94 -6.35 11.94
N LYS A 233 16.90 -6.72 12.69
CA LYS A 233 16.61 -8.10 13.10
C LYS A 233 15.68 -8.81 12.10
N GLU A 234 15.58 -10.13 12.21
CA GLU A 234 14.59 -10.92 11.46
C GLU A 234 13.17 -10.60 11.93
N ILE A 235 12.21 -10.78 11.04
CA ILE A 235 10.77 -10.62 11.35
C ILE A 235 10.39 -11.67 12.40
N THR A 236 9.57 -11.24 13.36
CA THR A 236 8.97 -12.12 14.37
C THR A 236 7.46 -12.22 14.13
N ALA A 237 6.87 -13.38 14.48
CA ALA A 237 5.41 -13.57 14.38
C ALA A 237 4.66 -12.54 15.24
N LYS A 238 5.18 -12.24 16.43
CA LYS A 238 4.61 -11.20 17.30
C LYS A 238 4.62 -9.84 16.61
N GLY A 239 5.74 -9.40 16.02
CA GLY A 239 5.82 -8.09 15.37
C GLY A 239 4.88 -7.97 14.16
N LEU A 240 4.64 -9.07 13.43
CA LEU A 240 3.63 -9.11 12.36
C LEU A 240 2.21 -8.98 12.93
N ASN A 241 1.88 -9.75 13.97
CA ASN A 241 0.57 -9.73 14.59
C ASN A 241 0.28 -8.38 15.25
N ASP A 242 1.26 -7.76 15.93
CA ASP A 242 1.12 -6.42 16.53
C ASP A 242 0.75 -5.36 15.47
N VAL A 243 1.34 -5.45 14.27
CA VAL A 243 1.00 -4.52 13.16
C VAL A 243 -0.39 -4.77 12.59
N ILE A 244 -0.76 -6.04 12.42
CA ILE A 244 -2.10 -6.43 11.96
C ILE A 244 -3.15 -5.98 12.97
N GLU A 245 -2.90 -6.20 14.27
CA GLU A 245 -3.78 -5.77 15.37
C GLU A 245 -3.96 -4.26 15.37
N GLU A 246 -2.89 -3.49 15.26
CA GLU A 246 -2.97 -2.03 15.25
C GLU A 246 -3.72 -1.51 14.02
N THR A 247 -3.49 -2.12 12.84
CA THR A 247 -4.24 -1.80 11.63
C THR A 247 -5.73 -2.09 11.81
N PHE A 248 -6.06 -3.23 12.41
CA PHE A 248 -7.43 -3.60 12.72
C PHE A 248 -8.10 -2.65 13.73
N LYS A 249 -7.39 -2.24 14.80
CA LYS A 249 -7.89 -1.24 15.77
C LYS A 249 -8.21 0.10 15.11
N ARG A 250 -7.52 0.47 14.05
CA ARG A 250 -7.79 1.67 13.25
C ARG A 250 -8.95 1.50 12.28
N GLY A 251 -9.61 0.32 12.25
CA GLY A 251 -10.69 -0.01 11.32
C GLY A 251 -10.23 -0.44 9.94
N GLY A 252 -8.92 -0.65 9.76
CA GLY A 252 -8.35 -1.15 8.51
C GLY A 252 -8.39 -2.66 8.39
N ARG A 253 -8.11 -3.13 7.19
CA ARG A 253 -8.00 -4.56 6.86
C ARG A 253 -6.70 -4.79 6.10
N VAL A 254 -6.03 -5.88 6.40
CA VAL A 254 -4.85 -6.32 5.66
C VAL A 254 -5.18 -7.65 4.99
N ASN A 255 -5.08 -7.70 3.67
CA ASN A 255 -5.30 -8.92 2.89
C ASN A 255 -4.03 -9.41 2.18
N THR A 256 -3.00 -8.57 2.09
CA THR A 256 -1.77 -8.90 1.36
C THR A 256 -0.52 -8.40 2.08
N ILE A 257 0.51 -9.24 2.11
CA ILE A 257 1.86 -8.91 2.56
C ILE A 257 2.76 -8.89 1.32
N LEU A 258 3.18 -7.71 0.90
CA LEU A 258 4.11 -7.54 -0.21
C LEU A 258 5.54 -7.47 0.31
N CYS A 259 6.40 -8.36 -0.16
CA CYS A 259 7.77 -8.45 0.35
C CYS A 259 8.79 -8.87 -0.71
N ALA A 260 10.07 -8.64 -0.39
CA ALA A 260 11.19 -9.17 -1.18
C ALA A 260 11.40 -10.67 -0.91
N PRO A 261 12.09 -11.41 -1.79
CA PRO A 261 12.32 -12.86 -1.64
C PRO A 261 13.00 -13.27 -0.32
N ASN A 262 13.95 -12.46 0.19
CA ASN A 262 14.61 -12.73 1.46
C ASN A 262 13.67 -12.59 2.65
N VAL A 263 12.76 -11.63 2.62
CA VAL A 263 11.74 -11.40 3.65
C VAL A 263 10.71 -12.53 3.63
N SER A 264 10.28 -12.97 2.44
CA SER A 264 9.40 -14.14 2.30
C SER A 264 10.00 -15.40 2.94
N ARG A 265 11.31 -15.62 2.79
CA ARG A 265 11.99 -16.74 3.45
C ARG A 265 11.98 -16.61 4.99
N GLN A 266 12.11 -15.39 5.53
CA GLN A 266 11.98 -15.16 6.98
C GLN A 266 10.55 -15.46 7.45
N ILE A 267 9.54 -14.99 6.72
CA ILE A 267 8.13 -15.31 7.02
C ILE A 267 7.90 -16.82 7.00
N THR A 268 8.48 -17.53 6.02
CA THR A 268 8.38 -18.99 5.93
C THR A 268 8.98 -19.71 7.14
N LYS A 269 10.05 -19.15 7.71
CA LYS A 269 10.66 -19.72 8.94
C LYS A 269 9.77 -19.58 10.19
N LEU A 270 8.89 -18.58 10.19
CA LEU A 270 7.89 -18.45 11.27
C LEU A 270 6.83 -19.56 11.16
N ALA A 271 6.94 -20.40 10.12
CA ALA A 271 6.02 -21.48 9.84
C ALA A 271 6.08 -22.59 10.90
N GLY A 272 5.23 -22.49 11.83
CA GLY A 272 4.64 -23.62 12.51
C GLY A 272 3.25 -23.82 11.93
N ASP A 273 2.24 -23.87 12.77
CA ASP A 273 0.83 -24.02 12.35
C ASP A 273 0.22 -22.77 11.67
N THR A 274 0.97 -21.68 11.59
CA THR A 274 0.52 -20.34 11.16
C THR A 274 0.59 -20.12 9.65
N ILE A 275 1.39 -20.86 8.91
CA ILE A 275 1.54 -20.69 7.46
C ILE A 275 0.96 -21.91 6.74
N ARG A 276 -0.01 -21.65 5.88
CA ARG A 276 -0.55 -22.66 4.97
C ARG A 276 -0.16 -22.33 3.53
N THR A 277 0.35 -23.32 2.82
CA THR A 277 0.57 -23.23 1.37
C THR A 277 -0.67 -23.74 0.65
N THR A 278 -1.37 -22.86 -0.04
CA THR A 278 -2.45 -23.27 -0.96
C THR A 278 -1.94 -23.21 -2.40
N ARG A 279 -2.07 -24.33 -3.12
CA ARG A 279 -1.91 -24.31 -4.58
C ARG A 279 -3.21 -23.76 -5.18
N GLY A 280 -3.15 -22.61 -5.81
CA GLY A 280 -4.24 -22.10 -6.64
C GLY A 280 -4.25 -22.86 -7.97
N GLU A 281 -5.37 -23.47 -8.31
CA GLU A 281 -5.56 -24.05 -9.65
C GLU A 281 -5.63 -22.90 -10.68
N GLY A 282 -4.79 -22.94 -11.68
CA GLY A 282 -4.85 -22.06 -12.85
C GLY A 282 -3.84 -20.90 -12.92
N GLN A 283 -2.95 -20.72 -11.94
CA GLN A 283 -1.86 -19.74 -12.04
C GLN A 283 -0.51 -20.44 -12.21
N VAL A 284 0.09 -20.23 -13.36
CA VAL A 284 1.42 -20.75 -13.67
C VAL A 284 2.45 -19.88 -12.93
N GLY A 285 3.11 -20.45 -11.91
CA GLY A 285 4.36 -19.91 -11.37
C GLY A 285 4.32 -19.21 -10.02
N TYR A 286 3.21 -19.16 -9.28
CA TYR A 286 3.16 -18.53 -7.95
C TYR A 286 2.81 -19.54 -6.85
N GLN A 287 3.70 -19.72 -5.87
CA GLN A 287 3.32 -20.29 -4.59
C GLN A 287 2.65 -19.19 -3.78
N ILE A 288 1.35 -19.28 -3.59
CA ILE A 288 0.61 -18.40 -2.72
C ILE A 288 0.80 -18.92 -1.30
N MET A 289 1.61 -18.24 -0.52
CA MET A 289 1.72 -18.46 0.91
C MET A 289 0.69 -17.56 1.59
N SER A 290 -0.10 -18.10 2.48
CA SER A 290 -0.99 -17.31 3.33
C SER A 290 -0.46 -17.30 4.76
N PHE A 291 -0.40 -16.13 5.37
CA PHE A 291 -0.14 -15.95 6.80
C PHE A 291 -1.48 -15.78 7.52
N MET A 292 -1.73 -16.59 8.52
CA MET A 292 -2.92 -16.47 9.36
C MET A 292 -2.51 -15.82 10.68
N SER A 293 -3.11 -14.66 10.99
CA SER A 293 -2.91 -13.98 12.26
C SER A 293 -3.55 -14.77 13.40
N ASP A 294 -3.04 -14.61 14.62
CA ASP A 294 -3.60 -15.15 15.86
C ASP A 294 -4.86 -14.40 16.34
N LEU A 295 -5.24 -13.31 15.68
CA LEU A 295 -6.44 -12.56 15.99
C LEU A 295 -7.71 -13.38 15.69
N PRO A 296 -8.70 -13.43 16.62
CA PRO A 296 -9.99 -14.02 16.36
C PRO A 296 -10.72 -13.29 15.22
N GLY A 297 -11.05 -14.02 14.18
CA GLY A 297 -11.61 -13.45 12.94
C GLY A 297 -10.65 -13.45 11.77
N GLY A 298 -9.43 -13.90 12.02
CA GLY A 298 -8.43 -14.35 11.08
C GLY A 298 -8.20 -13.49 9.87
N ALA A 299 -7.40 -12.42 10.00
CA ALA A 299 -6.83 -11.81 8.81
C ALA A 299 -5.89 -12.85 8.14
N VAL A 300 -6.39 -13.51 7.11
CA VAL A 300 -5.55 -14.34 6.24
C VAL A 300 -4.92 -13.39 5.23
N SER A 301 -3.63 -13.14 5.39
CA SER A 301 -2.89 -12.31 4.46
C SER A 301 -2.17 -13.19 3.44
N GLN A 302 -2.41 -12.90 2.17
CA GLN A 302 -1.65 -13.50 1.07
C GLN A 302 -0.23 -12.92 1.07
N VAL A 303 0.80 -13.77 1.03
CA VAL A 303 2.19 -13.32 0.89
C VAL A 303 2.55 -13.27 -0.59
N VAL A 304 2.80 -12.06 -1.07
CA VAL A 304 3.18 -11.79 -2.46
C VAL A 304 4.65 -11.40 -2.50
N VAL A 305 5.42 -12.11 -3.32
CA VAL A 305 6.84 -11.85 -3.48
C VAL A 305 7.07 -11.00 -4.72
N ASP A 306 7.57 -9.79 -4.56
CA ASP A 306 7.99 -8.92 -5.66
C ASP A 306 9.50 -8.65 -5.56
N GLN A 307 10.24 -8.99 -6.62
CA GLN A 307 11.68 -8.77 -6.70
C GLN A 307 12.06 -7.28 -6.75
N ASN A 308 11.09 -6.40 -7.03
CA ASN A 308 11.30 -4.96 -7.05
C ASN A 308 11.22 -4.35 -5.65
N MET A 309 10.73 -5.10 -4.65
CA MET A 309 10.68 -4.63 -3.26
C MET A 309 12.08 -4.53 -2.63
N PRO A 310 12.31 -3.53 -1.75
CA PRO A 310 13.56 -3.43 -1.01
C PRO A 310 13.73 -4.63 -0.09
N LYS A 311 14.99 -5.07 0.06
CA LYS A 311 15.34 -6.27 0.85
C LYS A 311 15.15 -6.10 2.36
N ASP A 312 15.03 -4.86 2.83
CA ASP A 312 14.92 -4.48 4.25
C ASP A 312 13.52 -3.99 4.63
N ARG A 313 12.55 -4.12 3.71
CA ARG A 313 11.18 -3.65 3.96
C ARG A 313 10.16 -4.64 3.40
N ALA A 314 9.00 -4.63 4.05
CA ALA A 314 7.79 -5.24 3.53
C ALA A 314 6.61 -4.28 3.74
N VAL A 315 5.53 -4.49 3.02
CA VAL A 315 4.32 -3.68 3.13
C VAL A 315 3.13 -4.61 3.31
N LEU A 316 2.37 -4.36 4.36
CA LEU A 316 1.06 -4.96 4.55
C LEU A 316 0.05 -4.01 3.92
N LEU A 317 -0.84 -4.53 3.09
CA LEU A 317 -1.76 -3.69 2.33
C LEU A 317 -3.10 -4.37 2.10
N ASP A 318 -4.11 -3.56 1.84
CA ASP A 318 -5.40 -3.97 1.31
C ASP A 318 -5.44 -3.66 -0.19
N LEU A 319 -5.39 -4.71 -1.02
CA LEU A 319 -5.41 -4.57 -2.48
C LEU A 319 -6.70 -3.92 -3.00
N ASP A 320 -7.82 -4.09 -2.30
CA ASP A 320 -9.12 -3.55 -2.72
C ASP A 320 -9.13 -2.01 -2.71
N ASN A 321 -8.27 -1.41 -1.88
CA ASN A 321 -8.12 0.04 -1.74
C ASN A 321 -7.10 0.66 -2.71
N ILE A 322 -6.45 -0.16 -3.55
CA ILE A 322 -5.42 0.30 -4.48
C ILE A 322 -5.90 0.06 -5.91
N LYS A 323 -5.95 1.12 -6.71
CA LYS A 323 -6.41 1.05 -8.11
C LYS A 323 -5.52 1.85 -9.04
N ALA A 324 -5.29 1.31 -10.24
CA ALA A 324 -4.72 2.08 -11.34
C ALA A 324 -5.83 2.84 -12.07
N ARG A 325 -5.66 4.14 -12.25
CA ARG A 325 -6.60 4.99 -12.98
C ARG A 325 -5.93 5.56 -14.23
N TYR A 326 -6.52 5.32 -15.36
CA TYR A 326 -5.96 5.70 -16.66
C TYR A 326 -6.57 7.03 -17.14
N LEU A 327 -5.71 7.98 -17.54
CA LEU A 327 -6.11 9.12 -18.35
C LEU A 327 -6.09 8.72 -19.83
N THR A 328 -5.07 7.97 -20.23
CA THR A 328 -4.95 7.38 -21.55
C THR A 328 -4.53 5.91 -21.39
N PRO A 329 -5.34 4.94 -21.84
CA PRO A 329 -4.94 3.54 -21.85
C PRO A 329 -3.61 3.32 -22.56
N VAL A 330 -2.92 2.24 -22.22
CA VAL A 330 -1.69 1.86 -22.95
C VAL A 330 -2.06 1.51 -24.39
N TYR A 331 -1.39 2.15 -25.32
CA TYR A 331 -1.55 1.92 -26.76
C TYR A 331 -0.19 1.90 -27.43
N ASP A 332 -0.16 1.31 -28.59
CA ASP A 332 0.96 1.22 -29.49
C ASP A 332 0.63 1.98 -30.78
N GLN A 333 1.57 2.78 -31.26
CA GLN A 333 1.40 3.63 -32.44
C GLN A 333 2.64 3.58 -33.33
N ASP A 334 2.43 3.53 -34.63
CA ASP A 334 3.50 3.77 -35.60
C ASP A 334 4.00 5.22 -35.49
N ALA A 335 5.29 5.35 -35.34
CA ALA A 335 6.00 6.62 -35.21
C ALA A 335 7.11 6.77 -36.24
N THR A 336 7.01 6.02 -37.35
CA THR A 336 7.99 6.06 -38.44
C THR A 336 7.93 7.40 -39.15
N PRO A 337 9.02 8.21 -39.16
CA PRO A 337 9.04 9.47 -39.91
C PRO A 337 9.00 9.24 -41.42
N ASN A 338 8.33 10.11 -42.14
CA ASN A 338 8.32 10.06 -43.61
C ASN A 338 9.73 10.18 -44.17
N GLY A 339 10.12 9.22 -45.02
CA GLY A 339 11.43 9.20 -45.65
C GLY A 339 12.54 8.58 -44.78
N ALA A 340 12.24 8.08 -43.60
CA ALA A 340 13.23 7.38 -42.77
C ALA A 340 13.54 5.98 -43.32
N ASP A 341 14.78 5.54 -43.18
CA ASP A 341 15.19 4.17 -43.54
C ASP A 341 15.15 3.22 -42.33
N TYR A 342 14.13 3.40 -41.51
CA TYR A 342 13.82 2.53 -40.36
C TYR A 342 12.33 2.53 -40.08
N PHE A 343 11.85 1.51 -39.42
CA PHE A 343 10.51 1.45 -38.83
C PHE A 343 10.60 1.73 -37.36
N SER A 344 9.63 2.46 -36.83
CA SER A 344 9.59 2.79 -35.41
C SER A 344 8.17 2.74 -34.85
N ARG A 345 8.06 2.27 -33.62
CA ARG A 345 6.80 2.27 -32.85
C ARG A 345 7.01 2.86 -31.47
N VAL A 346 5.99 3.57 -31.00
CA VAL A 346 5.94 4.16 -29.65
C VAL A 346 4.82 3.52 -28.89
N ILE A 347 5.16 2.95 -27.73
CA ILE A 347 4.20 2.48 -26.75
C ILE A 347 4.03 3.61 -25.74
N ARG A 348 2.80 4.03 -25.49
CA ARG A 348 2.50 5.12 -24.57
C ARG A 348 1.25 4.81 -23.74
N GLY A 349 1.25 5.27 -22.49
CA GLY A 349 0.08 5.28 -21.62
C GLY A 349 0.23 6.38 -20.59
N GLU A 350 -0.88 6.88 -20.07
CA GLU A 350 -0.89 7.84 -18.98
C GLU A 350 -1.83 7.35 -17.89
N LEU A 351 -1.29 7.16 -16.70
CA LEU A 351 -2.04 6.65 -15.56
C LEU A 351 -1.51 7.25 -14.25
N GLY A 352 -2.31 7.13 -13.20
CA GLY A 352 -1.95 7.41 -11.83
C GLY A 352 -2.51 6.35 -10.89
N PHE A 353 -2.07 6.36 -9.64
CA PHE A 353 -2.50 5.39 -8.63
C PHE A 353 -3.39 6.05 -7.61
N GLU A 354 -4.54 5.44 -7.36
CA GLU A 354 -5.45 5.79 -6.27
C GLU A 354 -5.20 4.81 -5.13
N ILE A 355 -4.85 5.36 -3.95
CA ILE A 355 -4.61 4.59 -2.73
C ILE A 355 -5.51 5.19 -1.66
N LYS A 356 -6.62 4.49 -1.40
CA LYS A 356 -7.63 4.94 -0.42
C LYS A 356 -7.19 4.57 0.98
N ASN A 357 -7.46 5.47 1.94
CA ASN A 357 -7.28 5.23 3.37
C ASN A 357 -5.91 4.61 3.69
N ALA A 358 -4.81 5.18 3.13
CA ALA A 358 -3.49 4.59 3.30
C ALA A 358 -3.05 4.48 4.78
N LYS A 359 -3.59 5.33 5.66
CA LYS A 359 -3.35 5.26 7.10
C LYS A 359 -3.84 3.95 7.71
N GLU A 360 -4.99 3.46 7.24
CA GLU A 360 -5.66 2.25 7.73
C GLU A 360 -5.41 1.02 6.86
N SER A 361 -5.16 1.23 5.55
CA SER A 361 -5.03 0.15 4.56
C SER A 361 -3.59 -0.24 4.22
N VAL A 362 -2.61 0.55 4.66
CA VAL A 362 -1.18 0.30 4.39
C VAL A 362 -0.39 0.37 5.68
N ALA A 363 0.44 -0.63 5.94
CA ALA A 363 1.41 -0.60 7.03
C ALA A 363 2.79 -1.02 6.51
N ILE A 364 3.84 -0.38 7.00
CA ILE A 364 5.22 -0.62 6.56
C ILE A 364 5.97 -1.39 7.64
N LEU A 365 6.68 -2.42 7.24
CA LEU A 365 7.72 -3.06 8.04
C LEU A 365 9.07 -2.59 7.52
N SER A 366 9.88 -2.02 8.38
CA SER A 366 11.20 -1.49 8.04
C SER A 366 12.31 -2.08 8.91
N GLY A 367 13.57 -1.84 8.53
CA GLY A 367 14.71 -2.32 9.32
C GLY A 367 14.80 -3.84 9.39
N ILE A 368 14.31 -4.58 8.40
CA ILE A 368 14.36 -6.04 8.38
C ILE A 368 15.76 -6.49 7.99
N SER A 369 16.28 -7.55 8.65
CA SER A 369 17.57 -8.15 8.30
C SER A 369 17.60 -8.58 6.82
N LYS A 370 18.68 -8.23 6.13
CA LYS A 370 18.91 -8.63 4.72
C LYS A 370 19.39 -10.07 4.59
N SER A 371 19.94 -10.64 5.66
CA SER A 371 20.36 -12.03 5.74
C SER A 371 19.27 -12.87 6.40
N VAL A 372 19.18 -14.12 5.98
CA VAL A 372 18.36 -15.14 6.64
C VAL A 372 19.34 -16.04 7.36
N SER A 373 19.33 -16.00 8.69
CA SER A 373 20.20 -16.84 9.55
C SER A 373 19.75 -18.29 9.59
#